data_ea08ad5cd38794820b29f2bb098e1123
#
_entry.id   ea08ad5cd38794820b29f2bb098e1123
#
_cell.length_a   1.000
_cell.length_b   1.000
_cell.length_c   1.000
_cell.angle_alpha   90.00
_cell.angle_beta   90.00
_cell.angle_gamma   90.00
#
_symmetry.space_group_name_H-M   'P 1'
#
loop_
_entity.id
_entity.type
_entity.pdbx_description
1 polymer ?
#
loop_
_entity_poly.entity_id
_entity_poly.type
_entity_poly.pdbx_seq_one_letter_code
_entity_poly.pdbx_strand_id
1 'polypeptide(L)' 'MSEDISSKVKKIVADHLGIDEAKVLDDSSFIDDLGADSFYTVELVMAFEEEFGSEISDSEAEKILTVGDAVNFIAGKAN' A
#
# COMPACT_ATOMS: atom_id res chain seq x y z
N MET A 1 -15.76 -15.96 0.60
CA MET A 1 -14.53 -15.69 -0.14
C MET A 1 -13.73 -14.61 0.52
N SER A 2 -12.49 -14.85 0.68
CA SER A 2 -11.62 -13.82 1.23
C SER A 2 -11.37 -12.74 0.20
N GLU A 3 -11.19 -11.53 0.68
CA GLU A 3 -10.81 -10.44 -0.20
C GLU A 3 -9.37 -10.61 -0.66
N ASP A 4 -9.11 -10.15 -1.87
CA ASP A 4 -7.74 -10.13 -2.37
C ASP A 4 -6.90 -9.14 -1.59
N ILE A 5 -5.63 -9.45 -1.41
CA ILE A 5 -4.68 -8.53 -0.81
C ILE A 5 -4.64 -7.24 -1.63
N SER A 6 -4.71 -7.37 -2.96
CA SER A 6 -4.74 -6.22 -3.84
C SER A 6 -5.89 -5.26 -3.51
N SER A 7 -7.10 -5.80 -3.32
CA SER A 7 -8.26 -4.99 -2.98
C SER A 7 -8.09 -4.28 -1.64
N LYS A 8 -7.55 -4.99 -0.66
CA LYS A 8 -7.32 -4.40 0.67
C LYS A 8 -6.29 -3.29 0.62
N VAL A 9 -5.20 -3.50 -0.11
CA VAL A 9 -4.17 -2.49 -0.25
C VAL A 9 -4.73 -1.25 -0.92
N LYS A 10 -5.48 -1.43 -1.99
CA LYS A 10 -6.07 -0.30 -2.72
C LYS A 10 -7.04 0.49 -1.84
N LYS A 11 -7.83 -0.21 -1.05
CA LYS A 11 -8.77 0.44 -0.15
C LYS A 11 -8.05 1.27 0.90
N ILE A 12 -6.99 0.72 1.48
CA ILE A 12 -6.20 1.44 2.48
C ILE A 12 -5.59 2.69 1.87
N VAL A 13 -5.03 2.56 0.68
CA VAL A 13 -4.41 3.68 -0.02
C VAL A 13 -5.45 4.77 -0.30
N ALA A 14 -6.60 4.38 -0.81
CA ALA A 14 -7.66 5.33 -1.12
C ALA A 14 -8.14 6.07 0.12
N ASP A 15 -8.32 5.36 1.23
CA ASP A 15 -8.77 5.95 2.47
C ASP A 15 -7.77 6.96 3.01
N HIS A 16 -6.49 6.63 2.97
CA HIS A 16 -5.46 7.51 3.52
C HIS A 16 -5.21 8.74 2.65
N LEU A 17 -5.34 8.59 1.35
CA LEU A 17 -5.10 9.70 0.42
C LEU A 17 -6.36 10.49 0.09
N GLY A 18 -7.52 9.99 0.51
CA GLY A 18 -8.78 10.69 0.26
C GLY A 18 -9.19 10.67 -1.20
N ILE A 19 -8.90 9.59 -1.92
CA ILE A 19 -9.24 9.44 -3.33
C ILE A 19 -10.11 8.21 -3.52
N ASP A 20 -10.72 8.11 -4.70
CA ASP A 20 -11.53 6.94 -5.04
C ASP A 20 -10.66 5.71 -5.21
N GLU A 21 -11.15 4.60 -4.69
CA GLU A 21 -10.44 3.32 -4.84
C GLU A 21 -10.24 2.96 -6.31
N ALA A 22 -11.19 3.36 -7.15
CA ALA A 22 -11.09 3.10 -8.59
C ALA A 22 -9.89 3.78 -9.25
N LYS A 23 -9.36 4.82 -8.62
CA LYS A 23 -8.20 5.53 -9.14
C LYS A 23 -6.88 4.91 -8.71
N VAL A 24 -6.94 3.97 -7.78
CA VAL A 24 -5.75 3.30 -7.28
C VAL A 24 -5.49 2.08 -8.16
N LEU A 25 -4.47 2.17 -8.99
CA LEU A 25 -4.13 1.10 -9.93
C LEU A 25 -2.83 0.42 -9.50
N ASP A 26 -2.65 -0.82 -9.94
CA ASP A 26 -1.45 -1.57 -9.58
C ASP A 26 -0.18 -0.85 -10.02
N ASP A 27 -0.23 -0.16 -11.14
CA ASP A 27 0.92 0.58 -11.68
C ASP A 27 1.07 1.97 -11.09
N SER A 28 0.13 2.41 -10.27
CA SER A 28 0.19 3.75 -9.70
C SER A 28 1.37 3.89 -8.76
N SER A 29 2.15 4.95 -8.98
CA SER A 29 3.23 5.31 -8.07
C SER A 29 2.64 6.16 -6.95
N PHE A 30 3.00 5.88 -5.71
CA PHE A 30 2.45 6.62 -4.59
C PHE A 30 2.78 8.11 -4.68
N ILE A 31 3.98 8.42 -5.09
CA ILE A 31 4.43 9.82 -5.16
C ILE A 31 4.01 10.48 -6.47
N ASP A 32 4.29 9.83 -7.60
CA ASP A 32 4.07 10.44 -8.91
C ASP A 32 2.60 10.47 -9.35
N ASP A 33 1.90 9.37 -9.11
CA ASP A 33 0.53 9.23 -9.60
C ASP A 33 -0.52 9.59 -8.58
N LEU A 34 -0.27 9.28 -7.31
CA LEU A 34 -1.25 9.47 -6.24
C LEU A 34 -0.97 10.71 -5.40
N GLY A 35 0.15 11.36 -5.63
CA GLY A 35 0.49 12.60 -4.95
C GLY A 35 0.87 12.45 -3.48
N ALA A 36 1.22 11.24 -3.06
CA ALA A 36 1.65 11.02 -1.69
C ALA A 36 3.10 11.50 -1.54
N ASP A 37 3.39 12.20 -0.45
CA ASP A 37 4.78 12.55 -0.14
C ASP A 37 5.35 11.49 0.80
N SER A 38 6.59 11.67 1.22
CA SER A 38 7.25 10.68 2.07
C SER A 38 6.55 10.49 3.41
N PHE A 39 5.89 11.52 3.91
CA PHE A 39 5.14 11.43 5.15
C PHE A 39 3.96 10.46 5.00
N TYR A 40 3.21 10.61 3.91
CA TYR A 40 2.08 9.72 3.64
C TYR A 40 2.54 8.28 3.41
N THR A 41 3.71 8.12 2.80
CA THR A 41 4.26 6.78 2.60
C THR A 41 4.48 6.07 3.92
N VAL A 42 5.01 6.79 4.92
CA VAL A 42 5.22 6.23 6.26
C VAL A 42 3.90 5.84 6.88
N GLU A 43 2.88 6.69 6.76
CA GLU A 43 1.56 6.39 7.32
C GLU A 43 0.93 5.18 6.63
N LEU A 44 1.09 5.06 5.32
CA LEU A 44 0.56 3.92 4.59
C LEU A 44 1.21 2.63 5.03
N VAL A 45 2.52 2.65 5.25
CA VAL A 45 3.24 1.48 5.74
C VAL A 45 2.69 1.05 7.09
N MET A 46 2.48 1.99 7.99
CA MET A 46 1.93 1.69 9.30
C MET A 46 0.52 1.10 9.20
N ALA A 47 -0.29 1.64 8.30
CA ALA A 47 -1.63 1.12 8.09
C ALA A 47 -1.61 -0.31 7.56
N PHE A 48 -0.68 -0.61 6.65
CA PHE A 48 -0.52 -1.97 6.14
C PHE A 48 -0.10 -2.92 7.25
N GLU A 49 0.80 -2.49 8.12
CA GLU A 49 1.24 -3.32 9.24
C GLU A 49 0.08 -3.66 10.17
N GLU A 50 -0.78 -2.70 10.45
CA GLU A 50 -1.94 -2.93 11.31
C GLU A 50 -2.97 -3.83 10.64
N GLU A 51 -3.23 -3.60 9.36
CA GLU A 51 -4.27 -4.35 8.65
C GLU A 51 -3.87 -5.81 8.43
N PHE A 52 -2.61 -6.04 8.11
CA PHE A 52 -2.16 -7.39 7.75
C PHE A 52 -1.38 -8.08 8.86
N GLY A 53 -1.14 -7.40 9.97
CA GLY A 53 -0.42 -7.98 11.10
C GLY A 53 1.01 -8.35 10.80
N SER A 54 1.65 -7.65 9.88
CA SER A 54 3.03 -7.92 9.49
C SER A 54 3.89 -6.69 9.76
N GLU A 55 5.16 -6.92 10.07
CA GLU A 55 6.10 -5.83 10.24
C GLU A 55 6.77 -5.51 8.92
N ILE A 56 6.91 -4.22 8.64
CA ILE A 56 7.59 -3.73 7.44
C ILE A 56 8.73 -2.83 7.92
N SER A 57 9.97 -3.26 7.68
CA SER A 57 11.13 -2.46 8.06
C SER A 57 11.26 -1.24 7.17
N ASP A 58 12.04 -0.26 7.60
CA ASP A 58 12.27 0.95 6.81
C ASP A 58 12.92 0.60 5.46
N SER A 59 13.85 -0.34 5.47
CA SER A 59 14.49 -0.79 4.22
C SER A 59 13.48 -1.39 3.25
N GLU A 60 12.55 -2.16 3.78
CA GLU A 60 11.51 -2.77 2.95
C GLU A 60 10.54 -1.72 2.44
N ALA A 61 10.18 -0.77 3.29
CA ALA A 61 9.27 0.31 2.93
C ALA A 61 9.83 1.15 1.78
N GLU A 62 11.14 1.37 1.77
CA GLU A 62 11.79 2.14 0.71
C GLU A 62 11.65 1.50 -0.66
N LYS A 63 11.43 0.20 -0.70
CA LYS A 63 11.28 -0.53 -1.96
C LYS A 63 9.84 -0.51 -2.47
N ILE A 64 8.91 -0.08 -1.64
CA ILE A 64 7.51 -0.02 -2.02
C ILE A 64 7.23 1.33 -2.67
N LEU A 65 7.35 1.37 -3.99
CA LEU A 65 7.19 2.60 -4.76
C LEU A 65 5.84 2.69 -5.45
N THR A 66 5.24 1.55 -5.76
CA THR A 66 3.95 1.50 -6.44
C THR A 66 2.98 0.64 -5.65
N VAL A 67 1.70 0.75 -6.01
CA VAL A 67 0.65 -0.06 -5.40
C VAL A 67 0.96 -1.55 -5.61
N GLY A 68 1.39 -1.91 -6.81
CA GLY A 68 1.76 -3.30 -7.10
C GLY A 68 2.90 -3.81 -6.23
N ASP A 69 3.87 -2.95 -5.97
CA ASP A 69 4.98 -3.32 -5.08
C ASP A 69 4.47 -3.64 -3.68
N ALA A 70 3.53 -2.83 -3.18
CA ALA A 70 2.94 -3.07 -1.86
C ALA A 70 2.17 -4.38 -1.84
N VAL A 71 1.39 -4.63 -2.86
CA VAL A 71 0.62 -5.88 -2.96
C VAL A 71 1.53 -7.09 -2.95
N ASN A 72 2.57 -7.05 -3.78
CA ASN A 72 3.52 -8.16 -3.87
C ASN A 72 4.27 -8.40 -2.55
N PHE A 73 4.65 -7.32 -1.90
CA PHE A 73 5.36 -7.41 -0.64
C PHE A 73 4.48 -8.06 0.44
N ILE A 74 3.26 -7.59 0.56
CA ILE A 74 2.35 -8.09 1.57
C ILE A 74 1.93 -9.54 1.26
N ALA A 75 1.70 -9.84 -0.01
CA ALA A 75 1.37 -11.21 -0.41
C ALA A 75 2.51 -12.18 -0.06
N GLY A 76 3.74 -11.73 -0.23
CA GLY A 76 4.89 -12.55 0.14
C GLY A 76 4.97 -12.79 1.64
N LYS A 77 4.61 -11.79 2.43
CA LYS A 77 4.63 -11.92 3.89
C LYS A 77 3.47 -12.76 4.42
N ALA A 78 2.35 -12.73 3.72
CA ALA A 78 1.16 -13.47 4.14
C ALA A 78 1.32 -14.98 3.96
N ASN A 79 2.25 -15.39 3.15
CA ASN A 79 2.56 -16.81 2.96
C ASN A 79 3.63 -17.24 3.97
#